data_8a6594d5d3a8d30e4250e1620400b6e9
#
_entry.id   8a6594d5d3a8d30e4250e1620400b6e9
#
_cell.length_a   1.000
_cell.length_b   1.000
_cell.length_c   1.000
_cell.angle_alpha   90.00
_cell.angle_beta   90.00
_cell.angle_gamma   90.00
#
_symmetry.space_group_name_H-M   'P 1'
#
loop_
_entity.id
_entity.type
_entity.pdbx_description
1 polymer ?
#
loop_
_entity_poly.entity_id
_entity_poly.type
_entity_poly.pdbx_seq_one_letter_code
_entity_poly.pdbx_strand_id
1 'polypeptide(L)'
;IPEVIIASSCSKNFGIYRERTGILMLVSHNKGDKIKNQKMLTYLNRQNYSFPPDHGARLVTMILKDPELRTSWEVELKSIQVGMLQNRESLALELCKQIGSDRFGFLAEHRGMFSLLGATEMQVDEMRNKYGIYMVSDSRMNIAALNLKAIHKLTEAIIAVKV
;
A
#
# COMPACT_ATOMS: atom_id res chain seq x y z
N ILE A 1 -9.80 21.09 9.18
CA ILE A 1 -8.48 20.81 9.84
C ILE A 1 -7.61 22.02 9.56
N PRO A 2 -7.21 22.78 10.59
CA PRO A 2 -6.43 24.03 10.42
C PRO A 2 -4.97 23.75 10.03
N GLU A 3 -4.41 22.61 10.42
CA GLU A 3 -3.05 22.20 10.10
C GLU A 3 -3.00 20.71 9.82
N VAL A 4 -2.23 20.31 8.80
CA VAL A 4 -2.05 18.90 8.43
C VAL A 4 -0.70 18.68 7.78
N ILE A 5 -0.11 17.52 8.06
CA ILE A 5 1.08 17.01 7.37
C ILE A 5 0.62 15.87 6.46
N ILE A 6 0.92 15.97 5.17
CA ILE A 6 0.57 14.98 4.17
C ILE A 6 1.86 14.42 3.58
N ALA A 7 2.11 13.13 3.78
CA ALA A 7 3.19 12.40 3.15
C ALA A 7 2.60 11.47 2.08
N SER A 8 3.00 11.65 0.82
CA SER A 8 2.54 10.84 -0.30
C SER A 8 3.73 10.19 -1.00
N SER A 9 3.63 8.89 -1.28
CA SER A 9 4.68 8.10 -1.92
C SER A 9 4.31 7.73 -3.34
N CYS A 10 5.28 7.80 -4.26
CA CYS A 10 5.15 7.34 -5.64
C CYS A 10 5.56 5.87 -5.83
N SER A 11 5.95 5.17 -4.75
CA SER A 11 6.46 3.80 -4.84
C SER A 11 5.45 2.80 -5.42
N LYS A 12 4.16 2.95 -5.09
CA LYS A 12 3.10 2.01 -5.49
C LYS A 12 2.41 2.44 -6.77
N ASN A 13 1.90 3.67 -6.78
CA ASN A 13 1.08 4.20 -7.88
C ASN A 13 1.87 4.49 -9.18
N PHE A 14 3.20 4.64 -9.10
CA PHE A 14 4.09 4.75 -10.26
C PHE A 14 5.05 3.55 -10.40
N GLY A 15 5.02 2.59 -9.47
CA GLY A 15 5.88 1.40 -9.52
C GLY A 15 7.38 1.66 -9.29
N ILE A 16 7.77 2.83 -8.83
CA ILE A 16 9.16 3.28 -8.71
C ILE A 16 9.73 3.13 -7.28
N TYR A 17 9.68 1.92 -6.74
CA TYR A 17 10.09 1.62 -5.35
C TYR A 17 11.51 2.04 -5.01
N ARG A 18 12.45 1.85 -5.92
CA ARG A 18 13.89 2.11 -5.70
C ARG A 18 14.23 3.58 -5.77
N GLU A 19 13.43 4.38 -6.46
CA GLU A 19 13.66 5.81 -6.66
C GLU A 19 13.44 6.63 -5.37
N ARG A 20 12.80 6.06 -4.37
CA ARG A 20 12.51 6.71 -3.08
C ARG A 20 11.81 8.06 -3.26
N THR A 21 10.90 8.14 -4.20
CA THR A 21 10.21 9.36 -4.61
C THR A 21 8.87 9.50 -3.91
N GLY A 22 8.60 10.70 -3.47
CA GLY A 22 7.35 11.10 -2.84
C GLY A 22 7.33 12.61 -2.61
N ILE A 23 6.29 13.09 -1.97
CA ILE A 23 6.13 14.49 -1.61
C ILE A 23 5.67 14.62 -0.16
N LEU A 24 6.24 15.58 0.55
CA LEU A 24 5.79 16.03 1.86
C LEU A 24 5.17 17.41 1.73
N MET A 25 3.93 17.55 2.17
CA MET A 25 3.19 18.81 2.14
C MET A 25 2.74 19.17 3.56
N LEU A 26 2.89 20.44 3.92
CA LEU A 26 2.35 21.01 5.15
C LEU A 26 1.30 22.06 4.82
N VAL A 27 0.10 21.87 5.34
CA VAL A 27 -0.92 22.90 5.41
C VAL A 27 -0.70 23.65 6.71
N SER A 28 -0.57 24.97 6.64
CA SER A 28 -0.29 25.82 7.79
C SER A 28 -1.44 26.78 8.04
N HIS A 29 -1.69 27.10 9.31
CA HIS A 29 -2.78 27.96 9.73
C HIS A 29 -2.73 29.36 9.10
N ASN A 30 -1.52 29.92 8.96
CA ASN A 30 -1.31 31.25 8.40
C ASN A 30 -0.02 31.37 7.59
N LYS A 31 0.16 32.52 6.91
CA LYS A 31 1.33 32.78 6.06
C LYS A 31 2.67 32.78 6.84
N GLY A 32 2.67 33.25 8.08
CA GLY A 32 3.87 33.28 8.93
C GLY A 32 4.36 31.86 9.25
N ASP A 33 3.46 30.98 9.64
CA ASP A 33 3.76 29.57 9.93
C ASP A 33 4.16 28.79 8.68
N LYS A 34 3.52 29.07 7.53
CA LYS A 34 3.93 28.50 6.24
C LYS A 34 5.41 28.79 5.96
N ILE A 35 5.87 30.04 6.17
CA ILE A 35 7.26 30.44 5.93
C ILE A 35 8.21 29.72 6.89
N LYS A 36 7.86 29.62 8.18
CA LYS A 36 8.65 28.90 9.20
C LYS A 36 8.75 27.41 8.86
N ASN A 37 7.62 26.79 8.55
CA ASN A 37 7.53 25.38 8.22
C ASN A 37 8.34 25.05 6.95
N GLN A 38 8.28 25.88 5.90
CA GLN A 38 9.09 25.70 4.71
C GLN A 38 10.59 25.76 5.01
N LYS A 39 11.04 26.69 5.86
CA LYS A 39 12.44 26.77 6.29
C LYS A 39 12.86 25.55 7.09
N MET A 40 12.01 25.06 7.97
CA MET A 40 12.26 23.85 8.76
C MET A 40 12.38 22.59 7.86
N LEU A 41 11.46 22.42 6.91
CA LEU A 41 11.53 21.31 5.95
C LEU A 41 12.83 21.35 5.13
N THR A 42 13.23 22.53 4.67
CA THR A 42 14.50 22.70 3.95
C THR A 42 15.69 22.35 4.82
N TYR A 43 15.71 22.80 6.07
CA TYR A 43 16.77 22.46 7.03
C TYR A 43 16.85 20.95 7.26
N LEU A 44 15.75 20.28 7.59
CA LEU A 44 15.69 18.84 7.83
C LEU A 44 16.13 18.04 6.60
N ASN A 45 15.72 18.45 5.42
CA ASN A 45 16.15 17.83 4.16
C ASN A 45 17.67 17.89 3.98
N ARG A 46 18.27 19.04 4.26
CA ARG A 46 19.74 19.20 4.18
C ARG A 46 20.49 18.34 5.21
N GLN A 47 19.91 18.14 6.40
CA GLN A 47 20.52 17.28 7.43
C GLN A 47 20.51 15.79 7.01
N ASN A 48 19.53 15.36 6.22
CA ASN A 48 19.44 13.96 5.78
C ASN A 48 20.41 13.64 4.63
N TYR A 49 20.35 14.35 3.51
CA TYR A 49 21.14 14.06 2.31
C TYR A 49 21.44 15.27 1.42
N SER A 50 21.34 16.49 1.95
CA SER A 50 21.56 17.77 1.25
C SER A 50 20.60 18.02 0.10
N PHE A 51 20.66 17.22 -0.98
CA PHE A 51 19.71 17.20 -2.10
C PHE A 51 19.32 15.76 -2.43
N PRO A 52 18.01 15.45 -2.59
CA PRO A 52 17.59 14.15 -3.08
C PRO A 52 17.98 14.00 -4.55
N PRO A 53 18.25 12.75 -5.01
CA PRO A 53 18.32 12.46 -6.44
C PRO A 53 17.01 12.86 -7.11
N ASP A 54 17.07 13.45 -8.30
CA ASP A 54 15.87 13.97 -8.97
C ASP A 54 15.27 13.01 -10.03
N HIS A 55 15.93 11.87 -10.30
CA HIS A 55 15.51 10.91 -11.32
C HIS A 55 14.05 10.48 -11.15
N GLY A 56 13.67 9.99 -9.98
CA GLY A 56 12.29 9.56 -9.74
C GLY A 56 11.26 10.69 -9.83
N ALA A 57 11.61 11.90 -9.36
CA ALA A 57 10.75 13.08 -9.51
C ALA A 57 10.59 13.50 -10.98
N ARG A 58 11.63 13.36 -11.79
CA ARG A 58 11.57 13.60 -13.24
C ARG A 58 10.65 12.60 -13.95
N LEU A 59 10.75 11.30 -13.61
CA LEU A 59 9.85 10.26 -14.17
C LEU A 59 8.39 10.59 -13.88
N VAL A 60 8.05 10.88 -12.63
CA VAL A 60 6.67 11.26 -12.25
C VAL A 60 6.23 12.53 -12.99
N THR A 61 7.10 13.54 -13.06
CA THR A 61 6.78 14.81 -13.71
C THR A 61 6.57 14.61 -15.22
N MET A 62 7.36 13.77 -15.88
CA MET A 62 7.20 13.43 -17.29
C MET A 62 5.83 12.81 -17.56
N ILE A 63 5.46 11.79 -16.79
CA ILE A 63 4.17 11.12 -16.92
C ILE A 63 3.01 12.11 -16.71
N LEU A 64 3.07 12.93 -15.65
CA LEU A 64 1.97 13.83 -15.31
C LEU A 64 1.83 15.05 -16.22
N LYS A 65 2.91 15.48 -16.88
CA LYS A 65 2.89 16.62 -17.82
C LYS A 65 2.47 16.24 -19.23
N ASP A 66 2.72 15.03 -19.65
CA ASP A 66 2.35 14.53 -20.96
C ASP A 66 0.94 13.93 -20.90
N PRO A 67 -0.04 14.44 -21.68
CA PRO A 67 -1.42 13.97 -21.63
C PRO A 67 -1.59 12.49 -22.03
N GLU A 68 -0.79 12.00 -22.99
CA GLU A 68 -0.87 10.61 -23.44
C GLU A 68 -0.31 9.65 -22.41
N LEU A 69 0.87 9.95 -21.88
CA LEU A 69 1.49 9.16 -20.80
C LEU A 69 0.62 9.16 -19.54
N ARG A 70 0.05 10.30 -19.19
CA ARG A 70 -0.86 10.43 -18.05
C ARG A 70 -2.10 9.57 -18.22
N THR A 71 -2.75 9.62 -19.40
CA THR A 71 -3.93 8.80 -19.70
C THR A 71 -3.60 7.31 -19.65
N SER A 72 -2.48 6.89 -20.23
CA SER A 72 -2.01 5.50 -20.16
C SER A 72 -1.79 5.05 -18.71
N TRP A 73 -1.13 5.84 -17.92
CA TRP A 73 -0.90 5.57 -16.49
C TRP A 73 -2.21 5.47 -15.69
N GLU A 74 -3.16 6.38 -15.92
CA GLU A 74 -4.47 6.36 -15.23
C GLU A 74 -5.27 5.08 -15.57
N VAL A 75 -5.25 4.65 -16.82
CA VAL A 75 -5.92 3.41 -17.27
C VAL A 75 -5.29 2.17 -16.62
N GLU A 76 -3.95 2.07 -16.63
CA GLU A 76 -3.23 0.96 -16.00
C GLU A 76 -3.49 0.92 -14.48
N LEU A 77 -3.38 2.06 -13.80
CA LEU A 77 -3.62 2.17 -12.37
C LEU A 77 -5.05 1.76 -12.00
N LYS A 78 -6.03 2.14 -12.82
CA LYS A 78 -7.43 1.75 -12.65
C LYS A 78 -7.63 0.24 -12.81
N SER A 79 -6.99 -0.37 -13.78
CA SER A 79 -7.02 -1.83 -14.00
C SER A 79 -6.48 -2.58 -12.78
N ILE A 80 -5.32 -2.15 -12.25
CA ILE A 80 -4.73 -2.74 -11.04
C ILE A 80 -5.65 -2.57 -9.83
N GLN A 81 -6.26 -1.38 -9.67
CA GLN A 81 -7.23 -1.13 -8.59
C GLN A 81 -8.41 -2.09 -8.64
N VAL A 82 -9.00 -2.29 -9.81
CA VAL A 82 -10.14 -3.21 -10.01
C VAL A 82 -9.74 -4.64 -9.65
N GLY A 83 -8.59 -5.11 -10.14
CA GLY A 83 -8.09 -6.45 -9.82
C GLY A 83 -7.84 -6.66 -8.32
N MET A 84 -7.30 -5.66 -7.63
CA MET A 84 -7.13 -5.73 -6.16
C MET A 84 -8.46 -5.80 -5.41
N LEU A 85 -9.47 -5.04 -5.83
CA LEU A 85 -10.80 -5.09 -5.22
C LEU A 85 -11.44 -6.48 -5.41
N GLN A 86 -11.35 -7.04 -6.61
CA GLN A 86 -11.84 -8.39 -6.89
C GLN A 86 -11.12 -9.44 -6.02
N ASN A 87 -9.80 -9.34 -5.86
CA ASN A 87 -9.05 -10.24 -4.97
C ASN A 87 -9.50 -10.12 -3.52
N ARG A 88 -9.80 -8.90 -3.03
CA ARG A 88 -10.32 -8.66 -1.68
C ARG A 88 -11.67 -9.32 -1.47
N GLU A 89 -12.60 -9.07 -2.37
CA GLU A 89 -13.95 -9.64 -2.34
C GLU A 89 -13.89 -11.17 -2.38
N SER A 90 -13.09 -11.73 -3.29
CA SER A 90 -12.93 -13.18 -3.42
C SER A 90 -12.34 -13.82 -2.15
N LEU A 91 -11.31 -13.21 -1.55
CA LEU A 91 -10.70 -13.71 -0.33
C LEU A 91 -11.66 -13.63 0.86
N ALA A 92 -12.34 -12.50 1.04
CA ALA A 92 -13.31 -12.31 2.11
C ALA A 92 -14.48 -13.32 1.99
N LEU A 93 -15.05 -13.46 0.79
CA LEU A 93 -16.14 -14.38 0.51
C LEU A 93 -15.74 -15.84 0.78
N GLU A 94 -14.57 -16.25 0.32
CA GLU A 94 -14.08 -17.63 0.52
C GLU A 94 -13.85 -17.93 2.01
N LEU A 95 -13.23 -17.02 2.76
CA LEU A 95 -13.03 -17.16 4.20
C LEU A 95 -14.37 -17.19 4.97
N CYS A 96 -15.27 -16.26 4.70
CA CYS A 96 -16.57 -16.21 5.37
C CYS A 96 -17.38 -17.46 5.10
N LYS A 97 -17.37 -17.98 3.86
CA LYS A 97 -18.06 -19.22 3.48
C LYS A 97 -17.51 -20.44 4.21
N GLN A 98 -16.19 -20.60 4.29
CA GLN A 98 -15.58 -21.78 4.89
C GLN A 98 -15.62 -21.75 6.42
N ILE A 99 -15.52 -20.57 7.03
CA ILE A 99 -15.54 -20.41 8.50
C ILE A 99 -16.99 -20.34 9.03
N GLY A 100 -17.95 -19.97 8.17
CA GLY A 100 -19.34 -19.74 8.58
C GLY A 100 -19.54 -18.47 9.43
N SER A 101 -18.68 -17.48 9.29
CA SER A 101 -18.69 -16.23 10.07
C SER A 101 -18.17 -15.08 9.23
N ASP A 102 -18.63 -13.85 9.55
CA ASP A 102 -18.19 -12.61 8.87
C ASP A 102 -16.90 -12.01 9.44
N ARG A 103 -16.14 -12.79 10.21
CA ARG A 103 -14.89 -12.33 10.87
C ARG A 103 -13.93 -11.63 9.92
N PHE A 104 -13.82 -12.09 8.67
CA PHE A 104 -12.90 -11.57 7.65
C PHE A 104 -13.59 -10.67 6.61
N GLY A 105 -14.87 -10.30 6.81
CA GLY A 105 -15.60 -9.40 5.91
C GLY A 105 -14.91 -8.04 5.72
N PHE A 106 -14.21 -7.55 6.73
CA PHE A 106 -13.43 -6.32 6.68
C PHE A 106 -12.41 -6.27 5.52
N LEU A 107 -11.94 -7.42 5.04
CA LEU A 107 -11.00 -7.49 3.93
C LEU A 107 -11.59 -6.94 2.63
N ALA A 108 -12.89 -7.13 2.40
CA ALA A 108 -13.61 -6.55 1.25
C ALA A 108 -13.79 -5.02 1.38
N GLU A 109 -13.90 -4.51 2.60
CA GLU A 109 -14.08 -3.08 2.88
C GLU A 109 -12.78 -2.29 2.82
N HIS A 110 -11.64 -2.91 3.11
CA HIS A 110 -10.34 -2.28 3.10
C HIS A 110 -9.95 -1.82 1.68
N ARG A 111 -9.11 -0.79 1.62
CA ARG A 111 -8.58 -0.24 0.38
C ARG A 111 -7.05 -0.26 0.41
N GLY A 112 -6.43 -0.09 -0.77
CA GLY A 112 -4.98 -0.13 -0.92
C GLY A 112 -4.42 -1.55 -1.11
N MET A 113 -3.09 -1.62 -1.19
CA MET A 113 -2.36 -2.83 -1.58
C MET A 113 -2.21 -3.85 -0.45
N PHE A 114 -2.31 -3.42 0.81
CA PHE A 114 -2.02 -4.26 1.97
C PHE A 114 -3.20 -4.37 2.92
N SER A 115 -3.27 -5.49 3.64
CA SER A 115 -4.14 -5.69 4.81
C SER A 115 -3.40 -6.50 5.87
N LEU A 116 -3.69 -6.24 7.13
CA LEU A 116 -3.29 -7.10 8.24
C LEU A 116 -4.33 -8.21 8.38
N LEU A 117 -3.86 -9.45 8.48
CA LEU A 117 -4.72 -10.62 8.66
C LEU A 117 -5.15 -10.77 10.13
N GLY A 118 -4.31 -10.31 11.07
CA GLY A 118 -4.52 -10.50 12.50
C GLY A 118 -3.99 -11.81 13.04
N ALA A 119 -3.13 -12.51 12.29
CA ALA A 119 -2.45 -13.71 12.74
C ALA A 119 -1.28 -13.35 13.69
N THR A 120 -1.04 -14.22 14.68
CA THR A 120 0.15 -14.14 15.51
C THR A 120 1.40 -14.57 14.74
N GLU A 121 2.58 -14.19 15.23
CA GLU A 121 3.86 -14.59 14.62
C GLU A 121 4.00 -16.12 14.53
N MET A 122 3.56 -16.85 15.54
CA MET A 122 3.56 -18.33 15.53
C MET A 122 2.67 -18.88 14.42
N GLN A 123 1.48 -18.32 14.21
CA GLN A 123 0.59 -18.73 13.12
C GLN A 123 1.17 -18.38 11.74
N VAL A 124 1.86 -17.23 11.61
CA VAL A 124 2.57 -16.87 10.38
C VAL A 124 3.69 -17.86 10.07
N ASP A 125 4.47 -18.26 11.08
CA ASP A 125 5.51 -19.27 10.92
C ASP A 125 4.95 -20.65 10.59
N GLU A 126 3.84 -21.04 11.17
CA GLU A 126 3.14 -22.28 10.85
C GLU A 126 2.63 -22.27 9.41
N MET A 127 2.00 -21.19 8.95
CA MET A 127 1.58 -21.01 7.56
C MET A 127 2.76 -21.11 6.59
N ARG A 128 3.92 -20.53 6.94
CA ARG A 128 5.14 -20.63 6.14
C ARG A 128 5.64 -22.07 6.03
N ASN A 129 5.81 -22.74 7.17
CA ASN A 129 6.47 -24.03 7.25
C ASN A 129 5.62 -25.18 6.71
N LYS A 130 4.30 -25.17 6.96
CA LYS A 130 3.40 -26.26 6.57
C LYS A 130 2.69 -26.02 5.24
N TYR A 131 2.40 -24.74 4.91
CA TYR A 131 1.57 -24.42 3.74
C TYR A 131 2.33 -23.62 2.66
N GLY A 132 3.58 -23.21 2.93
CA GLY A 132 4.39 -22.43 1.99
C GLY A 132 3.77 -21.04 1.70
N ILE A 133 3.11 -20.45 2.69
CA ILE A 133 2.57 -19.09 2.64
C ILE A 133 3.59 -18.14 3.26
N TYR A 134 4.13 -17.23 2.46
CA TYR A 134 5.13 -16.29 2.88
C TYR A 134 4.51 -14.90 3.10
N MET A 135 4.50 -14.44 4.33
CA MET A 135 4.12 -13.08 4.73
C MET A 135 5.06 -12.58 5.82
N VAL A 136 5.03 -11.29 6.12
CA VAL A 136 5.82 -10.72 7.22
C VAL A 136 5.22 -11.09 8.58
N SER A 137 6.04 -11.08 9.65
CA SER A 137 5.66 -11.56 10.98
C SER A 137 4.47 -10.83 11.60
N ASP A 138 4.22 -9.57 11.19
CA ASP A 138 3.04 -8.78 11.58
C ASP A 138 1.74 -9.21 10.87
N SER A 139 1.77 -10.30 10.10
CA SER A 139 0.65 -10.83 9.30
C SER A 139 0.15 -9.93 8.16
N ARG A 140 0.96 -9.00 7.68
CA ARG A 140 0.61 -8.12 6.56
C ARG A 140 0.66 -8.87 5.23
N MET A 141 -0.47 -8.87 4.55
CA MET A 141 -0.66 -9.46 3.22
C MET A 141 -0.54 -8.43 2.11
N ASN A 142 0.05 -8.82 0.98
CA ASN A 142 0.01 -8.07 -0.26
C ASN A 142 -1.14 -8.59 -1.16
N ILE A 143 -2.23 -7.84 -1.21
CA ILE A 143 -3.42 -8.22 -1.98
C ILE A 143 -3.17 -8.23 -3.50
N ALA A 144 -2.31 -7.34 -3.98
CA ALA A 144 -1.98 -7.27 -5.41
C ALA A 144 -1.24 -8.53 -5.92
N ALA A 145 -0.60 -9.28 -5.04
CA ALA A 145 0.09 -10.53 -5.39
C ALA A 145 -0.83 -11.76 -5.42
N LEU A 146 -2.10 -11.62 -5.02
CA LEU A 146 -3.06 -12.72 -5.00
C LEU A 146 -3.63 -12.99 -6.40
N ASN A 147 -3.98 -14.25 -6.62
CA ASN A 147 -4.82 -14.74 -7.70
C ASN A 147 -5.73 -15.84 -7.13
N LEU A 148 -6.69 -16.32 -7.88
CA LEU A 148 -7.66 -17.31 -7.40
C LEU A 148 -7.02 -18.55 -6.76
N LYS A 149 -5.94 -19.08 -7.37
CA LYS A 149 -5.22 -20.23 -6.81
C LYS A 149 -4.53 -19.89 -5.47
N ALA A 150 -3.92 -18.71 -5.39
CA ALA A 150 -3.29 -18.24 -4.16
C ALA A 150 -4.32 -17.96 -3.06
N ILE A 151 -5.49 -17.42 -3.41
CA ILE A 151 -6.61 -17.18 -2.48
C ILE A 151 -7.05 -18.49 -1.84
N HIS A 152 -7.30 -19.52 -2.65
CA HIS A 152 -7.72 -20.84 -2.14
C HIS A 152 -6.71 -21.42 -1.15
N LYS A 153 -5.43 -21.47 -1.55
CA LYS A 153 -4.35 -21.95 -0.71
C LYS A 153 -4.18 -21.16 0.59
N LEU A 154 -4.31 -19.83 0.49
CA LEU A 154 -4.24 -18.93 1.66
C LEU A 154 -5.41 -19.18 2.61
N THR A 155 -6.62 -19.35 2.10
CA THR A 155 -7.82 -19.65 2.89
C THR A 155 -7.67 -20.96 3.65
N GLU A 156 -7.22 -22.03 2.98
CA GLU A 156 -6.93 -23.31 3.64
C GLU A 156 -5.92 -23.16 4.79
N ALA A 157 -4.83 -22.42 4.56
CA ALA A 157 -3.82 -22.18 5.58
C ALA A 157 -4.34 -21.39 6.78
N ILE A 158 -5.09 -20.32 6.54
CA ILE A 158 -5.70 -19.46 7.59
C ILE A 158 -6.61 -20.30 8.50
N ILE A 159 -7.46 -21.14 7.92
CA ILE A 159 -8.39 -22.00 8.65
C ILE A 159 -7.62 -23.06 9.46
N ALA A 160 -6.63 -23.68 8.85
CA ALA A 160 -5.86 -24.76 9.48
C ALA A 160 -5.06 -24.28 10.70
N VAL A 161 -4.51 -23.05 10.65
CA VAL A 161 -3.77 -22.47 11.79
C VAL A 161 -4.66 -21.67 12.75
N LYS A 162 -5.96 -21.65 12.51
CA LYS A 162 -7.00 -21.02 13.39
C LYS A 162 -6.72 -19.53 13.65
N VAL A 163 -6.46 -18.75 12.59
CA VAL A 163 -6.33 -17.30 12.71
C VAL A 163 -7.63 -16.66 13.21
#